data_67ccb88933ba7788bddce1c0d30e7591
#
_entry.id   67ccb88933ba7788bddce1c0d30e7591
#
_cell.length_a   1.000
_cell.length_b   1.000
_cell.length_c   1.000
_cell.angle_alpha   90.00
_cell.angle_beta   90.00
_cell.angle_gamma   90.00
#
_symmetry.space_group_name_H-M   'P 1'
#
loop_
_entity.id
_entity.type
_entity.pdbx_description
1 polymer ?
#
loop_
_entity_poly.entity_id
_entity_poly.type
_entity_poly.pdbx_seq_one_letter_code
_entity_poly.pdbx_strand_id
1 'polypeptide(L)'
;MIAKISAGAVAACLLSSPVLAGPYANVESNSGFAGSDYQATVTDIHVGYEGPVGESAGYYVQAGPSIVAVDGTDATTELSGKAGIGFNVTESVNIYGEIAFSTVDGSDDNNYGTKVGLKYSF
;
A
#
# COMPACT_ATOMS: atom_id res chain seq x y z
N MET A 1 -0.66 -11.88 -9.17
CA MET A 1 -0.05 -11.20 -10.28
C MET A 1 -0.35 -9.74 -10.36
N ILE A 2 -1.60 -9.39 -10.28
CA ILE A 2 -2.03 -8.01 -10.23
C ILE A 2 -1.58 -7.35 -8.93
N ALA A 3 -1.44 -8.12 -7.87
CA ALA A 3 -1.02 -7.64 -6.55
C ALA A 3 0.40 -7.04 -6.51
N LYS A 4 1.20 -7.24 -7.53
CA LYS A 4 2.58 -6.71 -7.54
C LYS A 4 2.68 -5.23 -7.86
N ILE A 5 1.59 -4.60 -8.29
CA ILE A 5 1.63 -3.26 -8.84
C ILE A 5 1.39 -2.20 -7.78
N SER A 6 0.71 -2.53 -6.70
CA SER A 6 0.14 -1.54 -5.80
C SER A 6 1.04 -1.09 -4.64
N ALA A 7 2.23 -1.64 -4.49
CA ALA A 7 2.99 -1.45 -3.27
C ALA A 7 3.88 -0.19 -3.23
N GLY A 8 4.17 0.42 -4.37
CA GLY A 8 5.22 1.45 -4.43
C GLY A 8 4.81 2.84 -3.95
N ALA A 9 3.58 3.25 -4.20
CA ALA A 9 3.18 4.65 -4.03
C ALA A 9 2.98 5.06 -2.57
N VAL A 10 2.46 4.16 -1.76
CA VAL A 10 2.14 4.48 -0.36
C VAL A 10 3.41 4.69 0.46
N ALA A 11 4.41 3.84 0.26
CA ALA A 11 5.68 3.99 0.95
C ALA A 11 6.38 5.31 0.63
N ALA A 12 6.32 5.74 -0.63
CA ALA A 12 6.93 7.01 -1.03
C ALA A 12 6.26 8.20 -0.36
N CYS A 13 4.93 8.19 -0.23
CA CYS A 13 4.21 9.25 0.45
C CYS A 13 4.57 9.34 1.92
N LEU A 14 4.67 8.21 2.59
CA LEU A 14 5.03 8.18 4.01
C LEU A 14 6.43 8.73 4.27
N LEU A 15 7.39 8.44 3.38
CA LEU A 15 8.78 8.83 3.55
C LEU A 15 9.05 10.28 3.18
N SER A 16 8.19 10.92 2.40
CA SER A 16 8.42 12.28 1.92
C SER A 16 7.79 13.36 2.77
N SER A 17 6.95 13.02 3.75
CA SER A 17 6.22 13.98 4.56
C SER A 17 6.62 13.92 6.02
N PRO A 18 6.64 15.06 6.73
CA PRO A 18 6.74 15.02 8.18
C PRO A 18 5.56 14.23 8.73
N VAL A 19 5.82 13.31 9.64
CA VAL A 19 4.78 12.45 10.17
C VAL A 19 4.12 13.17 11.34
N LEU A 20 2.88 13.61 11.14
CA LEU A 20 2.02 14.10 12.20
C LEU A 20 1.05 12.99 12.55
N ALA A 21 0.85 12.74 13.84
CA ALA A 21 -0.11 11.74 14.28
C ALA A 21 -1.51 12.16 13.87
N GLY A 22 -2.24 11.26 13.23
CA GLY A 22 -3.60 11.57 12.89
C GLY A 22 -4.23 10.62 11.87
N PRO A 23 -5.55 10.72 11.73
CA PRO A 23 -6.28 9.96 10.73
C PRO A 23 -6.03 10.53 9.33
N TYR A 24 -6.16 9.68 8.33
CA TYR A 24 -6.05 10.10 6.94
C TYR A 24 -6.92 9.24 6.05
N ALA A 25 -7.17 9.72 4.83
CA ALA A 25 -7.81 8.95 3.78
C ALA A 25 -6.85 8.85 2.60
N ASN A 26 -6.85 7.70 1.95
CA ASN A 26 -5.99 7.45 0.82
C ASN A 26 -6.79 6.81 -0.31
N VAL A 27 -6.66 7.34 -1.51
CA VAL A 27 -7.25 6.76 -2.71
C VAL A 27 -6.14 6.50 -3.69
N GLU A 28 -6.02 5.25 -4.11
CA GLU A 28 -4.93 4.84 -4.98
C GLU A 28 -5.50 3.95 -6.08
N SER A 29 -5.08 4.19 -7.31
CA SER A 29 -5.49 3.36 -8.43
C SER A 29 -4.26 2.87 -9.15
N ASN A 30 -4.19 1.56 -9.34
CA ASN A 30 -3.06 0.89 -9.97
C ASN A 30 -3.56 0.06 -11.13
N SER A 31 -3.00 0.29 -12.31
CA SER A 31 -3.34 -0.44 -13.53
C SER A 31 -2.16 -1.25 -14.00
N GLY A 32 -2.43 -2.47 -14.45
CA GLY A 32 -1.42 -3.36 -14.98
C GLY A 32 -1.62 -3.58 -16.47
N PHE A 33 -0.51 -3.66 -17.18
CA PHE A 33 -0.48 -3.91 -18.60
C PHE A 33 0.51 -5.01 -18.93
N ALA A 34 0.21 -5.78 -19.96
CA ALA A 34 1.17 -6.72 -20.54
C ALA A 34 1.49 -6.21 -21.95
N GLY A 35 2.68 -5.61 -22.09
CA GLY A 35 2.99 -4.86 -23.30
C GLY A 35 2.07 -3.65 -23.42
N SER A 36 1.29 -3.58 -24.48
CA SER A 36 0.29 -2.53 -24.66
C SER A 36 -1.12 -2.97 -24.26
N ASP A 37 -1.28 -4.23 -23.79
CA ASP A 37 -2.59 -4.76 -23.43
C ASP A 37 -2.93 -4.47 -21.98
N TYR A 38 -4.07 -3.82 -21.76
CA TYR A 38 -4.60 -3.58 -20.43
C TYR A 38 -5.03 -4.89 -19.78
N GLN A 39 -4.62 -5.12 -18.55
CA GLN A 39 -4.96 -6.34 -17.79
C GLN A 39 -6.00 -6.07 -16.73
N ALA A 40 -5.76 -5.11 -15.87
CA ALA A 40 -6.64 -4.87 -14.72
C ALA A 40 -6.31 -3.55 -14.06
N THR A 41 -7.28 -3.05 -13.29
CA THR A 41 -7.10 -1.90 -12.41
C THR A 41 -7.59 -2.25 -11.02
N VAL A 42 -6.82 -1.91 -10.01
CA VAL A 42 -7.22 -2.03 -8.60
C VAL A 42 -7.27 -0.63 -8.02
N THR A 43 -8.44 -0.24 -7.52
CA THR A 43 -8.63 1.06 -6.87
C THR A 43 -8.91 0.83 -5.39
N ASP A 44 -8.00 1.29 -4.55
CA ASP A 44 -8.12 1.19 -3.10
C ASP A 44 -8.63 2.50 -2.53
N ILE A 45 -9.66 2.41 -1.70
CA ILE A 45 -10.19 3.56 -0.97
C ILE A 45 -10.05 3.21 0.51
N HIS A 46 -9.04 3.78 1.15
CA HIS A 46 -8.69 3.42 2.52
C HIS A 46 -8.81 4.61 3.46
N VAL A 47 -9.16 4.31 4.69
CA VAL A 47 -8.99 5.24 5.80
C VAL A 47 -7.94 4.64 6.72
N GLY A 48 -7.16 5.47 7.36
CA GLY A 48 -6.07 4.99 8.17
C GLY A 48 -5.65 5.98 9.23
N TYR A 49 -4.62 5.58 9.95
CA TYR A 49 -4.01 6.38 10.98
C TYR A 49 -2.49 6.24 10.87
N GLU A 50 -1.79 7.35 11.04
CA GLU A 50 -0.34 7.35 11.02
C GLU A 50 0.21 8.19 12.14
N GLY A 51 1.43 7.91 12.56
CA GLY A 51 2.04 8.66 13.62
C GLY A 51 3.52 8.35 13.78
N PRO A 52 4.20 9.14 14.63
CA PRO A 52 5.60 8.89 14.93
C PRO A 52 5.73 7.78 15.97
N VAL A 53 6.87 7.07 15.90
CA VAL A 53 7.31 6.12 16.93
C VAL A 53 8.69 6.58 17.35
N GLY A 54 8.78 7.27 18.51
CA GLY A 54 10.03 7.89 18.91
C GLY A 54 10.45 9.01 17.97
N GLU A 55 11.74 9.28 17.87
CA GLU A 55 12.26 10.40 17.09
C GLU A 55 12.66 10.01 15.67
N SER A 56 12.85 8.71 15.42
CA SER A 56 13.44 8.25 14.16
C SER A 56 12.58 7.26 13.40
N ALA A 57 11.35 7.03 13.84
CA ALA A 57 10.48 6.05 13.21
C ALA A 57 9.06 6.59 13.05
N GLY A 58 8.34 6.00 12.13
CA GLY A 58 6.92 6.28 11.94
C GLY A 58 6.19 5.02 11.50
N TYR A 59 4.89 5.00 11.75
CA TYR A 59 4.04 3.88 11.35
C TYR A 59 2.79 4.38 10.66
N TYR A 60 2.16 3.48 9.91
CA TYR A 60 0.81 3.71 9.40
C TYR A 60 0.03 2.41 9.36
N VAL A 61 -1.29 2.52 9.45
CA VAL A 61 -2.20 1.41 9.25
C VAL A 61 -3.43 1.95 8.51
N GLN A 62 -3.87 1.22 7.51
CA GLN A 62 -5.02 1.64 6.72
C GLN A 62 -5.80 0.44 6.22
N ALA A 63 -7.10 0.63 5.99
CA ALA A 63 -7.97 -0.40 5.46
C ALA A 63 -9.16 0.24 4.76
N GLY A 64 -9.80 -0.52 3.90
CA GLY A 64 -11.02 -0.09 3.22
C GLY A 64 -11.31 -0.95 2.00
N PRO A 65 -12.34 -0.58 1.24
CA PRO A 65 -12.71 -1.31 0.03
C PRO A 65 -11.66 -1.19 -1.06
N SER A 66 -11.54 -2.25 -1.82
CA SER A 66 -10.67 -2.33 -2.98
C SER A 66 -11.53 -2.77 -4.16
N ILE A 67 -11.60 -1.95 -5.20
CA ILE A 67 -12.38 -2.24 -6.38
C ILE A 67 -11.45 -2.84 -7.43
N VAL A 68 -11.71 -4.10 -7.79
CA VAL A 68 -10.86 -4.84 -8.73
C VAL A 68 -11.61 -4.96 -10.06
N ALA A 69 -11.08 -4.31 -11.08
CA ALA A 69 -11.62 -4.38 -12.44
C ALA A 69 -10.64 -5.11 -13.33
N VAL A 70 -11.05 -6.26 -13.85
CA VAL A 70 -10.22 -7.08 -14.73
C VAL A 70 -10.81 -7.01 -16.12
N ASP A 71 -9.94 -6.88 -17.13
CA ASP A 71 -10.37 -6.78 -18.51
C ASP A 71 -11.23 -7.99 -18.92
N GLY A 72 -12.40 -7.73 -19.46
CA GLY A 72 -13.32 -8.76 -19.89
C GLY A 72 -14.22 -9.35 -18.81
N THR A 73 -14.16 -8.86 -17.57
CA THR A 73 -15.02 -9.32 -16.48
C THR A 73 -15.64 -8.14 -15.74
N ASP A 74 -16.66 -8.45 -14.92
CA ASP A 74 -17.28 -7.44 -14.07
C ASP A 74 -16.34 -7.08 -12.91
N ALA A 75 -16.40 -5.82 -12.50
CA ALA A 75 -15.64 -5.36 -11.34
C ALA A 75 -16.16 -6.01 -10.07
N THR A 76 -15.25 -6.32 -9.14
CA THR A 76 -15.60 -6.84 -7.82
C THR A 76 -15.07 -5.90 -6.75
N THR A 77 -15.70 -5.94 -5.57
CA THR A 77 -15.27 -5.15 -4.43
C THR A 77 -14.76 -6.10 -3.35
N GLU A 78 -13.53 -5.88 -2.92
CA GLU A 78 -12.88 -6.66 -1.88
C GLU A 78 -12.51 -5.75 -0.71
N LEU A 79 -12.16 -6.34 0.42
CA LEU A 79 -11.62 -5.60 1.56
C LEU A 79 -10.11 -5.75 1.55
N SER A 80 -9.40 -4.65 1.71
CA SER A 80 -7.94 -4.67 1.76
C SER A 80 -7.41 -3.79 2.87
N GLY A 81 -6.17 -3.99 3.24
CA GLY A 81 -5.53 -3.18 4.26
C GLY A 81 -4.02 -3.32 4.19
N LYS A 82 -3.36 -2.34 4.79
CA LYS A 82 -1.89 -2.28 4.84
C LYS A 82 -1.46 -1.72 6.17
N ALA A 83 -0.31 -2.16 6.65
CA ALA A 83 0.34 -1.59 7.81
C ALA A 83 1.84 -1.54 7.55
N GLY A 84 2.46 -0.45 7.93
CA GLY A 84 3.88 -0.28 7.66
C GLY A 84 4.58 0.51 8.75
N ILE A 85 5.89 0.39 8.75
CA ILE A 85 6.76 1.10 9.66
C ILE A 85 8.05 1.47 8.93
N GLY A 86 8.58 2.64 9.25
CA GLY A 86 9.86 3.09 8.69
C GLY A 86 10.76 3.62 9.77
N PHE A 87 12.06 3.40 9.60
CA PHE A 87 13.09 3.85 10.52
C PHE A 87 14.15 4.64 9.76
N ASN A 88 14.53 5.79 10.30
CA ASN A 88 15.69 6.52 9.82
C ASN A 88 16.92 6.02 10.57
N VAL A 89 17.78 5.29 9.86
CA VAL A 89 19.03 4.77 10.44
C VAL A 89 20.07 5.88 10.49
N THR A 90 20.12 6.70 9.44
CA THR A 90 20.92 7.91 9.36
C THR A 90 20.11 8.99 8.66
N GLU A 91 20.66 10.17 8.49
CA GLU A 91 19.99 11.24 7.75
C GLU A 91 19.74 10.87 6.28
N SER A 92 20.50 9.93 5.76
CA SER A 92 20.43 9.53 4.35
C SER A 92 19.85 8.15 4.13
N VAL A 93 19.71 7.33 5.17
CA VAL A 93 19.30 5.94 5.04
C VAL A 93 18.03 5.70 5.84
N ASN A 94 17.02 5.19 5.16
CA ASN A 94 15.75 4.79 5.77
C ASN A 94 15.49 3.31 5.44
N ILE A 95 15.07 2.56 6.45
CA ILE A 95 14.63 1.18 6.29
C ILE A 95 13.14 1.14 6.55
N TYR A 96 12.38 0.47 5.69
CA TYR A 96 10.94 0.39 5.85
C TYR A 96 10.43 -1.01 5.56
N GLY A 97 9.28 -1.33 6.17
CA GLY A 97 8.59 -2.58 5.95
C GLY A 97 7.09 -2.37 5.92
N GLU A 98 6.41 -3.18 5.15
CA GLU A 98 4.97 -3.12 4.99
C GLU A 98 4.40 -4.52 4.87
N ILE A 99 3.24 -4.74 5.49
CA ILE A 99 2.43 -5.93 5.26
C ILE A 99 1.09 -5.49 4.71
N ALA A 100 0.52 -6.32 3.84
CA ALA A 100 -0.74 -6.02 3.20
C ALA A 100 -1.59 -7.28 3.13
N PHE A 101 -2.91 -7.10 3.11
CA PHE A 101 -3.83 -8.19 2.87
C PHE A 101 -4.96 -7.73 1.97
N SER A 102 -5.59 -8.68 1.30
CA SER A 102 -6.85 -8.44 0.62
C SER A 102 -7.68 -9.72 0.62
N THR A 103 -8.99 -9.57 0.76
CA THR A 103 -9.90 -10.70 0.62
C THR A 103 -10.03 -11.07 -0.86
N VAL A 104 -10.46 -12.30 -1.13
CA VAL A 104 -10.68 -12.78 -2.48
C VAL A 104 -12.12 -13.26 -2.58
N ASP A 105 -12.85 -12.74 -3.54
CA ASP A 105 -14.25 -13.09 -3.75
C ASP A 105 -14.39 -14.60 -4.02
N GLY A 106 -15.30 -15.23 -3.28
CA GLY A 106 -15.55 -16.67 -3.42
C GLY A 106 -14.52 -17.57 -2.80
N SER A 107 -13.58 -17.03 -2.01
CA SER A 107 -12.53 -17.82 -1.36
C SER A 107 -12.51 -17.52 0.13
N ASP A 108 -12.20 -18.55 0.93
CA ASP A 108 -11.98 -18.39 2.36
C ASP A 108 -10.57 -17.91 2.67
N ASP A 109 -9.66 -17.96 1.69
CA ASP A 109 -8.29 -17.55 1.85
C ASP A 109 -8.10 -16.11 1.39
N ASN A 110 -7.33 -15.33 2.16
CA ASN A 110 -6.96 -13.97 1.82
C ASN A 110 -5.61 -13.95 1.13
N ASN A 111 -5.37 -12.92 0.35
CA ASN A 111 -4.05 -12.64 -0.19
C ASN A 111 -3.24 -11.82 0.82
N TYR A 112 -1.99 -12.16 0.97
CA TYR A 112 -1.06 -11.44 1.85
C TYR A 112 0.19 -11.07 1.07
N GLY A 113 0.73 -9.92 1.39
CA GLY A 113 1.97 -9.46 0.80
C GLY A 113 2.85 -8.79 1.84
N THR A 114 4.13 -8.85 1.61
CA THR A 114 5.11 -8.14 2.44
C THR A 114 6.07 -7.38 1.55
N LYS A 115 6.56 -6.26 2.07
CA LYS A 115 7.56 -5.46 1.39
C LYS A 115 8.57 -4.98 2.43
N VAL A 116 9.85 -5.11 2.11
CA VAL A 116 10.94 -4.57 2.91
C VAL A 116 11.87 -3.84 1.97
N GLY A 117 12.30 -2.67 2.36
CA GLY A 117 13.15 -1.88 1.49
C GLY A 117 14.09 -0.99 2.27
N LEU A 118 15.07 -0.48 1.55
CA LEU A 118 16.01 0.50 2.03
C LEU A 118 16.04 1.66 1.04
N LYS A 119 15.93 2.87 1.56
CA LYS A 119 15.99 4.08 0.74
C LYS A 119 17.21 4.89 1.14
N TYR A 120 18.00 5.24 0.15
CA TYR A 120 19.15 6.12 0.32
C TYR A 120 18.84 7.47 -0.34
N SER A 121 18.99 8.54 0.40
CA SER A 121 18.75 9.90 -0.10
C SER A 121 20.07 10.64 -0.22
N PHE A 122 20.27 11.25 -1.36
CA PHE A 122 21.49 11.99 -1.67
C PHE A 122 21.42 13.44 -1.21
#